data_d05009bcdd6e2e56e8a1b69cca1c2fe3
#
_entry.id   d05009bcdd6e2e56e8a1b69cca1c2fe3
#
_cell.length_a   1.000
_cell.length_b   1.000
_cell.length_c   1.000
_cell.angle_alpha   90.00
_cell.angle_beta   90.00
_cell.angle_gamma   90.00
#
_symmetry.space_group_name_H-M   'P 1'
#
loop_
_entity.id
_entity.type
_entity.pdbx_description
1 polymer ?
#
loop_
_entity_poly.entity_id
_entity_poly.type
_entity_poly.pdbx_seq_one_letter_code
_entity_poly.pdbx_strand_id
1 'polypeptide(L)'
;MNITEQNQGEIKLRVRAGMALLDEERPGWRDAINLDELDLQSCYKCILGQVFNEFMTGCLILGIEGEANSYGFDVDWQVTVEWNDVEVSDEMQEEVIWNAYKETWVQEISCG
;
A
#
# COMPACT_ATOMS: atom_id res chain seq x y z
N MET A 1 -11.47 -7.64 -13.54
CA MET A 1 -11.36 -6.24 -14.00
C MET A 1 -9.95 -5.76 -13.72
N ASN A 2 -9.35 -5.10 -14.69
CA ASN A 2 -7.97 -4.64 -14.57
C ASN A 2 -7.92 -3.14 -14.32
N ILE A 3 -6.96 -2.74 -13.49
CA ILE A 3 -6.66 -1.34 -13.28
C ILE A 3 -5.96 -0.79 -14.51
N THR A 4 -6.28 0.44 -14.91
CA THR A 4 -5.66 1.06 -16.08
C THR A 4 -4.17 1.30 -15.85
N GLU A 5 -3.39 1.44 -16.92
CA GLU A 5 -1.95 1.73 -16.82
C GLU A 5 -1.68 3.03 -16.06
N GLN A 6 -2.52 4.05 -16.25
CA GLN A 6 -2.38 5.32 -15.56
C GLN A 6 -2.56 5.16 -14.06
N ASN A 7 -3.59 4.41 -13.65
CA ASN A 7 -3.86 4.16 -12.24
C ASN A 7 -2.80 3.27 -11.61
N GLN A 8 -2.32 2.29 -12.36
CA GLN A 8 -1.23 1.43 -11.92
C GLN A 8 0.05 2.24 -11.70
N GLY A 9 0.33 3.19 -12.58
CA GLY A 9 1.47 4.11 -12.44
C GLY A 9 1.37 4.97 -11.19
N GLU A 10 0.17 5.44 -10.88
CA GLU A 10 -0.06 6.23 -9.66
C GLU A 10 0.15 5.40 -8.40
N ILE A 11 -0.36 4.17 -8.37
CA ILE A 11 -0.13 3.24 -7.25
C ILE A 11 1.38 3.02 -7.07
N LYS A 12 2.10 2.81 -8.15
CA LYS A 12 3.54 2.58 -8.11
C LYS A 12 4.28 3.78 -7.52
N LEU A 13 3.90 5.00 -7.89
CA LEU A 13 4.50 6.22 -7.34
C LEU A 13 4.26 6.32 -5.84
N ARG A 14 3.06 6.00 -5.37
CA ARG A 14 2.73 6.04 -3.94
C ARG A 14 3.51 4.98 -3.19
N VAL A 15 3.58 3.76 -3.70
CA VAL A 15 4.34 2.68 -3.09
C VAL A 15 5.83 3.05 -2.99
N ARG A 16 6.39 3.61 -4.05
CA ARG A 16 7.79 4.05 -4.06
C ARG A 16 8.04 5.17 -3.06
N ALA A 17 7.09 6.08 -2.89
CA ALA A 17 7.19 7.13 -1.87
C ALA A 17 7.23 6.51 -0.47
N GLY A 18 6.39 5.50 -0.22
CA GLY A 18 6.41 4.76 1.04
C GLY A 18 7.72 4.02 1.27
N MET A 19 8.26 3.40 0.23
CA MET A 19 9.55 2.71 0.31
C MET A 19 10.68 3.68 0.64
N ALA A 20 10.69 4.86 0.00
CA ALA A 20 11.71 5.87 0.25
C ALA A 20 11.65 6.38 1.70
N LEU A 21 10.43 6.56 2.22
CA LEU A 21 10.24 6.96 3.60
C LEU A 21 10.78 5.90 4.56
N LEU A 22 10.48 4.63 4.29
CA LEU A 22 10.97 3.52 5.11
C LEU A 22 12.50 3.37 5.02
N ASP A 23 13.07 3.58 3.83
CA ASP A 23 14.52 3.52 3.65
C ASP A 23 15.22 4.59 4.51
N GLU A 24 14.60 5.75 4.67
CA GLU A 24 15.12 6.84 5.47
C GLU A 24 14.94 6.59 6.97
N GLU A 25 13.75 6.17 7.38
CA GLU A 25 13.37 6.05 8.79
C GLU A 25 13.70 4.70 9.42
N ARG A 26 13.70 3.63 8.63
CA ARG A 26 13.96 2.25 9.10
C ARG A 26 14.77 1.47 8.09
N PRO A 27 16.06 1.80 7.90
CA PRO A 27 16.92 1.01 7.01
C PRO A 27 16.86 -0.48 7.38
N GLY A 28 16.74 -1.34 6.39
CA GLY A 28 16.60 -2.79 6.61
C GLY A 28 15.15 -3.25 6.77
N TRP A 29 14.18 -2.38 6.58
CA TRP A 29 12.76 -2.73 6.74
C TRP A 29 12.34 -3.89 5.83
N ARG A 30 12.95 -4.04 4.67
CA ARG A 30 12.61 -5.12 3.73
C ARG A 30 12.79 -6.50 4.34
N ASP A 31 13.82 -6.66 5.19
CA ASP A 31 14.09 -7.93 5.86
C ASP A 31 13.00 -8.28 6.89
N ALA A 32 12.27 -7.29 7.37
CA ALA A 32 11.18 -7.51 8.31
C ALA A 32 9.88 -7.94 7.63
N ILE A 33 9.78 -7.83 6.30
CA ILE A 33 8.55 -8.13 5.58
C ILE A 33 8.48 -9.60 5.18
N ASN A 34 7.43 -10.28 5.64
CA ASN A 34 7.08 -11.61 5.17
C ASN A 34 6.02 -11.45 4.08
N LEU A 35 6.42 -11.62 2.83
CA LEU A 35 5.53 -11.42 1.68
C LEU A 35 4.40 -12.44 1.65
N ASP A 36 4.63 -13.65 2.17
CA ASP A 36 3.60 -14.69 2.21
C ASP A 36 2.45 -14.34 3.16
N GLU A 37 2.74 -13.55 4.19
CA GLU A 37 1.74 -13.12 5.17
C GLU A 37 1.20 -11.71 4.90
N LEU A 38 1.73 -11.02 3.90
CA LEU A 38 1.37 -9.64 3.64
C LEU A 38 -0.12 -9.48 3.35
N ASP A 39 -0.79 -8.67 4.17
CA ASP A 39 -2.21 -8.35 4.03
C ASP A 39 -2.39 -6.87 4.36
N LEU A 40 -2.56 -6.04 3.33
CA LEU A 40 -2.65 -4.59 3.48
C LEU A 40 -3.88 -4.14 4.26
N GLN A 41 -4.88 -5.00 4.39
CA GLN A 41 -6.10 -4.69 5.14
C GLN A 41 -5.96 -5.04 6.64
N SER A 42 -4.87 -5.69 7.02
CA SER A 42 -4.61 -6.05 8.41
C SER A 42 -3.71 -5.02 9.09
N CYS A 43 -4.07 -4.58 10.28
CA CYS A 43 -3.26 -3.65 11.06
C CYS A 43 -1.91 -4.26 11.47
N TYR A 44 -1.81 -5.58 11.50
CA TYR A 44 -0.62 -6.28 11.96
C TYR A 44 0.20 -6.91 10.85
N LYS A 45 -0.43 -7.24 9.71
CA LYS A 45 0.21 -7.93 8.59
C LYS A 45 0.51 -7.03 7.39
N CYS A 46 0.09 -5.78 7.43
CA CYS A 46 0.43 -4.82 6.38
C CYS A 46 1.91 -4.42 6.50
N ILE A 47 2.38 -3.59 5.57
CA ILE A 47 3.78 -3.15 5.59
C ILE A 47 4.14 -2.52 6.94
N LEU A 48 3.36 -1.53 7.39
CA LEU A 48 3.63 -0.86 8.66
C LEU A 48 3.44 -1.80 9.86
N GLY A 49 2.45 -2.70 9.78
CA GLY A 49 2.23 -3.67 10.84
C GLY A 49 3.40 -4.61 11.02
N GLN A 50 4.03 -5.05 9.95
CA GLN A 50 5.19 -5.95 10.03
C GLN A 50 6.45 -5.23 10.48
N VAL A 51 6.62 -3.95 10.11
CA VAL A 51 7.81 -3.17 10.45
C VAL A 51 7.71 -2.60 11.88
N PHE A 52 6.53 -2.10 12.27
CA PHE A 52 6.33 -1.37 13.53
C PHE A 52 5.38 -2.06 14.51
N ASN A 53 4.98 -3.28 14.23
CA ASN A 53 4.04 -4.12 15.00
C ASN A 53 2.56 -3.76 14.84
N GLU A 54 2.23 -2.52 14.44
CA GLU A 54 0.85 -2.11 14.19
C GLU A 54 0.83 -0.93 13.21
N PHE A 55 -0.20 -0.89 12.36
CA PHE A 55 -0.37 0.15 11.34
C PHE A 55 -0.35 1.57 11.94
N MET A 56 -1.18 1.82 12.95
CA MET A 56 -1.28 3.16 13.54
C MET A 56 0.01 3.57 14.23
N THR A 57 0.67 2.63 14.90
CA THR A 57 1.98 2.88 15.52
C THR A 57 3.00 3.31 14.46
N GLY A 58 2.99 2.65 13.31
CA GLY A 58 3.86 3.02 12.20
C GLY A 58 3.57 4.43 11.69
N CYS A 59 2.29 4.77 11.52
CA CYS A 59 1.89 6.11 11.09
C CYS A 59 2.37 7.18 12.06
N LEU A 60 2.25 6.93 13.36
CA LEU A 60 2.70 7.87 14.39
C LEU A 60 4.21 8.06 14.36
N ILE A 61 4.96 6.98 14.27
CA ILE A 61 6.44 7.03 14.24
C ILE A 61 6.91 7.75 12.98
N LEU A 62 6.29 7.50 11.84
CA LEU A 62 6.67 8.12 10.57
C LEU A 62 6.13 9.54 10.41
N GLY A 63 5.20 9.97 11.26
CA GLY A 63 4.60 11.30 11.17
C GLY A 63 3.65 11.45 9.97
N ILE A 64 3.01 10.37 9.56
CA ILE A 64 2.11 10.37 8.39
C ILE A 64 0.66 10.09 8.76
N GLU A 65 0.25 10.41 9.97
CA GLU A 65 -1.15 10.28 10.37
C GLU A 65 -2.06 11.03 9.42
N GLY A 66 -3.06 10.35 8.89
CA GLY A 66 -3.97 10.94 7.89
C GLY A 66 -3.40 11.03 6.49
N GLU A 67 -2.15 10.66 6.27
CA GLU A 67 -1.48 10.73 4.96
C GLU A 67 -0.95 9.38 4.49
N ALA A 68 -1.29 8.29 5.18
CA ALA A 68 -0.79 6.95 4.83
C ALA A 68 -1.13 6.56 3.38
N ASN A 69 -2.25 7.03 2.86
CA ASN A 69 -2.67 6.78 1.48
C ASN A 69 -1.69 7.38 0.46
N SER A 70 -1.03 8.48 0.78
CA SER A 70 -0.05 9.12 -0.11
C SER A 70 1.23 8.29 -0.26
N TYR A 71 1.47 7.37 0.66
CA TYR A 71 2.66 6.52 0.68
C TYR A 71 2.38 5.06 0.34
N GLY A 72 1.17 4.78 -0.16
CA GLY A 72 0.79 3.42 -0.56
C GLY A 72 0.50 2.46 0.59
N PHE A 73 0.45 2.95 1.83
CA PHE A 73 0.13 2.11 2.99
C PHE A 73 -1.37 1.93 3.19
N ASP A 74 -2.16 2.79 2.57
CA ASP A 74 -3.61 2.74 2.61
C ASP A 74 -4.15 3.14 1.24
N VAL A 75 -5.42 2.92 1.00
CA VAL A 75 -6.06 3.26 -0.27
C VAL A 75 -6.74 4.62 -0.17
N ASP A 76 -6.55 5.46 -1.17
CA ASP A 76 -7.25 6.73 -1.29
C ASP A 76 -8.57 6.49 -2.04
N TRP A 77 -9.65 6.34 -1.28
CA TRP A 77 -10.96 6.03 -1.84
C TRP A 77 -11.54 7.15 -2.69
N GLN A 78 -11.16 8.40 -2.45
CA GLN A 78 -11.63 9.51 -3.27
C GLN A 78 -11.05 9.45 -4.69
N VAL A 79 -9.77 9.13 -4.78
CA VAL A 79 -9.09 8.98 -6.08
C VAL A 79 -9.58 7.72 -6.79
N THR A 80 -9.74 6.61 -6.05
CA THR A 80 -10.12 5.33 -6.65
C THR A 80 -11.53 5.33 -7.20
N VAL A 81 -12.43 6.14 -6.68
CA VAL A 81 -13.78 6.27 -7.24
C VAL A 81 -13.73 6.81 -8.68
N GLU A 82 -12.78 7.70 -8.97
CA GLU A 82 -12.62 8.25 -10.32
C GLU A 82 -12.02 7.25 -11.30
N TRP A 83 -11.39 6.19 -10.82
CA TRP A 83 -10.74 5.18 -11.66
C TRP A 83 -11.74 4.25 -12.32
N ASN A 84 -12.97 4.29 -11.90
CA ASN A 84 -13.90 3.23 -12.22
C ASN A 84 -15.01 3.67 -13.17
N ASP A 85 -14.82 3.38 -14.46
CA ASP A 85 -15.82 3.59 -15.49
C ASP A 85 -16.78 2.42 -15.63
N VAL A 86 -16.63 1.38 -14.79
CA VAL A 86 -17.39 0.13 -14.91
C VAL A 86 -18.26 -0.06 -13.68
N GLU A 87 -19.51 -0.46 -13.90
CA GLU A 87 -20.42 -0.83 -12.82
C GLU A 87 -20.01 -2.17 -12.22
N VAL A 88 -19.25 -2.11 -11.11
CA VAL A 88 -18.94 -3.28 -10.30
C VAL A 88 -19.42 -3.01 -8.89
N SER A 89 -19.69 -4.08 -8.14
CA SER A 89 -20.08 -3.94 -6.74
C SER A 89 -18.94 -3.32 -5.94
N ASP A 90 -19.28 -2.59 -4.88
CA ASP A 90 -18.29 -1.94 -4.03
C ASP A 90 -17.26 -2.94 -3.48
N GLU A 91 -17.72 -4.15 -3.14
CA GLU A 91 -16.85 -5.22 -2.66
C GLU A 91 -15.82 -5.65 -3.70
N MET A 92 -16.24 -5.77 -4.96
CA MET A 92 -15.35 -6.16 -6.05
C MET A 92 -14.32 -5.07 -6.34
N GLN A 93 -14.71 -3.81 -6.28
CA GLN A 93 -13.80 -2.69 -6.46
C GLN A 93 -12.76 -2.66 -5.36
N GLU A 94 -13.19 -2.85 -4.13
CA GLU A 94 -12.32 -2.86 -2.97
C GLU A 94 -11.26 -3.95 -3.09
N GLU A 95 -11.68 -5.17 -3.42
CA GLU A 95 -10.76 -6.29 -3.58
C GLU A 95 -9.75 -6.05 -4.69
N VAL A 96 -10.18 -5.57 -5.84
CA VAL A 96 -9.31 -5.30 -7.00
C VAL A 96 -8.26 -4.25 -6.63
N ILE A 97 -8.67 -3.19 -5.96
CA ILE A 97 -7.79 -2.09 -5.59
C ILE A 97 -6.76 -2.53 -4.54
N TRP A 98 -7.20 -3.20 -3.48
CA TRP A 98 -6.27 -3.72 -2.47
C TRP A 98 -5.28 -4.71 -3.06
N ASN A 99 -5.73 -5.57 -3.98
CA ASN A 99 -4.84 -6.52 -4.65
C ASN A 99 -3.81 -5.80 -5.51
N ALA A 100 -4.19 -4.72 -6.19
CA ALA A 100 -3.27 -3.93 -7.00
C ALA A 100 -2.17 -3.29 -6.13
N TYR A 101 -2.53 -2.74 -4.98
CA TYR A 101 -1.57 -2.19 -4.03
C TYR A 101 -0.64 -3.29 -3.50
N LYS A 102 -1.21 -4.42 -3.10
CA LYS A 102 -0.43 -5.55 -2.59
C LYS A 102 0.56 -6.06 -3.63
N GLU A 103 0.09 -6.30 -4.85
CA GLU A 103 0.95 -6.79 -5.94
C GLU A 103 2.08 -5.81 -6.24
N THR A 104 1.80 -4.51 -6.18
CA THR A 104 2.82 -3.49 -6.41
C THR A 104 3.87 -3.52 -5.30
N TRP A 105 3.45 -3.61 -4.04
CA TRP A 105 4.40 -3.76 -2.92
C TRP A 105 5.26 -5.00 -3.08
N VAL A 106 4.64 -6.14 -3.38
CA VAL A 106 5.36 -7.41 -3.57
C VAL A 106 6.39 -7.28 -4.70
N GLN A 107 5.97 -6.72 -5.83
CA GLN A 107 6.84 -6.56 -6.99
C GLN A 107 8.01 -5.62 -6.69
N GLU A 108 7.75 -4.47 -6.09
CA GLU A 108 8.80 -3.49 -5.80
C GLU A 108 9.78 -3.98 -4.74
N ILE A 109 9.30 -4.69 -3.72
CA ILE A 109 10.18 -5.29 -2.71
C ILE A 109 11.04 -6.39 -3.34
N SER A 110 10.44 -7.22 -4.18
CA SER A 110 11.16 -8.35 -4.81
C SER A 110 12.18 -7.89 -5.84
N CYS A 111 11.94 -6.78 -6.50
CA CYS A 111 12.86 -6.22 -7.50
C CYS A 111 13.93 -5.32 -6.88
N GLY A 112 13.68 -4.89 -5.66
CA GLY A 112 14.61 -4.01 -4.96
C GLY A 112 15.65 -4.75 -4.18
#